data_651e1e8e9d007464c5f13d3825351302
#
_entry.id   651e1e8e9d007464c5f13d3825351302
#
_cell.length_a   1.000
_cell.length_b   1.000
_cell.length_c   1.000
_cell.angle_alpha   90.00
_cell.angle_beta   90.00
_cell.angle_gamma   90.00
#
_symmetry.space_group_name_H-M   'P 1'
#
loop_
_entity.id
_entity.type
_entity.pdbx_description
1 polymer ?
#
loop_
_entity_poly.entity_id
_entity_poly.type
_entity_poly.pdbx_seq_one_letter_code
_entity_poly.pdbx_strand_id
1 'polypeptide(L)'
;SVARVELPSENALSMQGGWQDSNVRMLFVASTLMWTCNTMYIIDMPLWISSELGLPDKLAGFLMGTAAGLEIPAMILAGYYVKRYGKRRMMVIAVAAGVLFYTGLILFHSRLALMTLQLFNAVFIGIVAGIGMLWFQDLMPGRAGAATTLFTNSISTGVILAGVIQGAIAQSWGHFAVYWIIAVISVVALFLTAKVKDI
;
A
#
# COMPACT_ATOMS: atom_id res chain seq x y z
N SER A 1 28.67 28.43 31.68
CA SER A 1 28.25 27.61 30.55
C SER A 1 26.96 26.90 30.96
N VAL A 2 25.81 27.48 30.61
CA VAL A 2 24.49 26.86 30.85
C VAL A 2 24.28 25.89 29.70
N ALA A 3 24.31 24.58 29.97
CA ALA A 3 23.94 23.56 29.03
C ALA A 3 22.46 23.79 28.63
N ARG A 4 22.20 24.14 27.38
CA ARG A 4 20.85 24.11 26.82
C ARG A 4 20.40 22.63 26.82
N VAL A 5 19.47 22.33 27.71
CA VAL A 5 18.71 21.08 27.60
C VAL A 5 17.87 21.22 26.33
N GLU A 6 18.26 20.54 25.27
CA GLU A 6 17.44 20.43 24.07
C GLU A 6 16.15 19.69 24.45
N LEU A 7 15.06 20.42 24.56
CA LEU A 7 13.74 19.82 24.69
C LEU A 7 13.48 18.95 23.47
N PRO A 8 12.89 17.77 23.65
CA PRO A 8 12.48 16.93 22.50
C PRO A 8 11.70 17.78 21.52
N SER A 9 11.98 17.65 20.22
CA SER A 9 11.29 18.43 19.21
C SER A 9 9.78 18.26 19.37
N GLU A 10 9.02 19.31 19.16
CA GLU A 10 7.55 19.32 19.27
C GLU A 10 6.92 18.17 18.44
N ASN A 11 7.58 17.78 17.33
CA ASN A 11 7.24 16.61 16.53
C ASN A 11 7.42 15.28 17.27
N ALA A 12 8.45 15.11 18.10
CA ALA A 12 8.67 13.88 18.86
C ALA A 12 7.60 13.67 19.94
N LEU A 13 7.24 14.75 20.66
CA LEU A 13 6.16 14.73 21.66
C LEU A 13 4.79 14.50 21.00
N SER A 14 4.56 15.07 19.82
CA SER A 14 3.31 14.89 19.06
C SER A 14 3.19 13.48 18.50
N MET A 15 4.28 12.84 18.09
CA MET A 15 4.30 11.45 17.67
C MET A 15 3.95 10.50 18.81
N GLN A 16 4.51 10.67 20.01
CA GLN A 16 4.21 9.82 21.16
C GLN A 16 2.72 9.80 21.50
N GLY A 17 2.03 10.95 21.44
CA GLY A 17 0.59 11.02 21.66
C GLY A 17 -0.23 10.30 20.58
N GLY A 18 0.24 10.26 19.33
CA GLY A 18 -0.43 9.53 18.23
C GLY A 18 -0.33 8.01 18.37
N TRP A 19 0.81 7.48 18.82
CA TRP A 19 1.00 6.05 19.03
C TRP A 19 0.15 5.44 20.16
N GLN A 20 -0.42 6.25 21.05
CA GLN A 20 -1.33 5.77 22.10
C GLN A 20 -2.70 5.38 21.53
N ASP A 21 -3.10 5.96 20.40
CA ASP A 21 -4.37 5.60 19.75
C ASP A 21 -4.25 4.28 18.99
N SER A 22 -5.12 3.33 19.34
CA SER A 22 -5.20 2.03 18.69
C SER A 22 -5.55 2.12 17.21
N ASN A 23 -6.38 3.10 16.79
CA ASN A 23 -6.74 3.29 15.39
C ASN A 23 -5.53 3.77 14.57
N VAL A 24 -4.72 4.69 15.12
CA VAL A 24 -3.50 5.17 14.46
C VAL A 24 -2.50 4.02 14.25
N ARG A 25 -2.28 3.19 15.29
CA ARG A 25 -1.39 2.02 15.18
C ARG A 25 -1.92 1.01 14.15
N MET A 26 -3.23 0.75 14.17
CA MET A 26 -3.87 -0.19 13.25
C MET A 26 -3.78 0.30 11.81
N LEU A 27 -4.01 1.60 11.57
CA LEU A 27 -3.85 2.22 10.26
C LEU A 27 -2.39 2.19 9.79
N PHE A 28 -1.43 2.43 10.70
CA PHE A 28 0.00 2.34 10.37
C PHE A 28 0.38 0.93 9.89
N VAL A 29 -0.02 -0.11 10.63
CA VAL A 29 0.25 -1.49 10.23
C VAL A 29 -0.45 -1.84 8.93
N ALA A 30 -1.72 -1.48 8.77
CA ALA A 30 -2.47 -1.71 7.53
C ALA A 30 -1.80 -1.02 6.33
N SER A 31 -1.43 0.25 6.48
CA SER A 31 -0.72 1.02 5.44
C SER A 31 0.64 0.39 5.10
N THR A 32 1.42 -0.01 6.11
CA THR A 32 2.69 -0.72 5.90
C THR A 32 2.49 -1.99 5.08
N LEU A 33 1.49 -2.81 5.40
CA LEU A 33 1.19 -4.03 4.66
C LEU A 33 0.75 -3.74 3.22
N MET A 34 -0.05 -2.69 2.98
CA MET A 34 -0.45 -2.28 1.63
C MET A 34 0.78 -1.91 0.77
N TRP A 35 1.69 -1.11 1.33
CA TRP A 35 2.91 -0.72 0.65
C TRP A 35 3.89 -1.88 0.48
N THR A 36 3.92 -2.82 1.42
CA THR A 36 4.67 -4.08 1.28
C THR A 36 4.16 -4.87 0.07
N CYS A 37 2.84 -5.09 -0.03
CA CYS A 37 2.24 -5.81 -1.16
C CYS A 37 2.58 -5.15 -2.51
N ASN A 38 2.39 -3.82 -2.58
CA ASN A 38 2.65 -3.08 -3.82
C ASN A 38 4.12 -3.15 -4.23
N THR A 39 5.03 -2.97 -3.28
CA THR A 39 6.47 -2.98 -3.56
C THR A 39 6.96 -4.39 -3.92
N MET A 40 6.48 -5.44 -3.24
CA MET A 40 6.78 -6.83 -3.62
C MET A 40 6.35 -7.10 -5.06
N TYR A 41 5.16 -6.67 -5.44
CA TYR A 41 4.66 -6.79 -6.82
C TYR A 41 5.56 -6.05 -7.82
N ILE A 42 5.93 -4.79 -7.53
CA ILE A 42 6.78 -3.98 -8.43
C ILE A 42 8.15 -4.64 -8.65
N ILE A 43 8.75 -5.19 -7.59
CA ILE A 43 10.06 -5.85 -7.67
C ILE A 43 9.95 -7.17 -8.44
N ASP A 44 8.95 -7.99 -8.13
CA ASP A 44 8.88 -9.38 -8.59
C ASP A 44 8.27 -9.52 -9.99
N MET A 45 7.33 -8.67 -10.36
CA MET A 45 6.54 -8.80 -11.59
C MET A 45 7.39 -8.89 -12.87
N PRO A 46 8.43 -8.06 -13.09
CA PRO A 46 9.26 -8.20 -14.28
C PRO A 46 9.99 -9.55 -14.34
N LEU A 47 10.48 -10.01 -13.19
CA LEU A 47 11.20 -11.28 -13.07
C LEU A 47 10.27 -12.47 -13.32
N TRP A 48 9.09 -12.46 -12.72
CA TRP A 48 8.10 -13.52 -12.89
C TRP A 48 7.61 -13.64 -14.35
N ILE A 49 7.33 -12.51 -15.01
CA ILE A 49 6.89 -12.49 -16.40
C ILE A 49 7.93 -13.10 -17.33
N SER A 50 9.21 -12.75 -17.16
CA SER A 50 10.27 -13.21 -18.04
C SER A 50 10.75 -14.63 -17.71
N SER A 51 10.95 -14.94 -16.42
CA SER A 51 11.58 -16.19 -16.01
C SER A 51 10.61 -17.37 -15.88
N GLU A 52 9.38 -17.14 -15.45
CA GLU A 52 8.41 -18.22 -15.19
C GLU A 52 7.28 -18.28 -16.22
N LEU A 53 6.76 -17.16 -16.68
CA LEU A 53 5.70 -17.14 -17.70
C LEU A 53 6.25 -17.20 -19.13
N GLY A 54 7.53 -16.97 -19.35
CA GLY A 54 8.14 -16.93 -20.67
C GLY A 54 7.55 -15.87 -21.60
N LEU A 55 6.96 -14.83 -21.02
CA LEU A 55 6.37 -13.71 -21.76
C LEU A 55 7.43 -12.63 -22.04
N PRO A 56 7.27 -11.82 -23.10
CA PRO A 56 8.24 -10.81 -23.45
C PRO A 56 8.47 -9.78 -22.34
N ASP A 57 9.71 -9.42 -22.03
CA ASP A 57 10.09 -8.41 -21.02
C ASP A 57 9.37 -7.08 -21.21
N LYS A 58 9.08 -6.70 -22.46
CA LYS A 58 8.30 -5.51 -22.80
C LYS A 58 6.92 -5.49 -22.17
N LEU A 59 6.33 -6.65 -21.87
CA LEU A 59 5.03 -6.74 -21.23
C LEU A 59 5.07 -6.15 -19.82
N ALA A 60 6.14 -6.38 -19.06
CA ALA A 60 6.31 -5.77 -17.73
C ALA A 60 6.23 -4.24 -17.79
N GLY A 61 6.94 -3.64 -18.74
CA GLY A 61 6.86 -2.19 -18.98
C GLY A 61 5.46 -1.70 -19.35
N PHE A 62 4.74 -2.45 -20.21
CA PHE A 62 3.34 -2.11 -20.55
C PHE A 62 2.40 -2.23 -19.35
N LEU A 63 2.57 -3.24 -18.50
CA LEU A 63 1.75 -3.41 -17.30
C LEU A 63 1.98 -2.27 -16.31
N MET A 64 3.24 -1.93 -16.04
CA MET A 64 3.59 -0.82 -15.14
C MET A 64 3.13 0.53 -15.70
N GLY A 65 3.34 0.78 -16.99
CA GLY A 65 2.87 2.00 -17.65
C GLY A 65 1.34 2.14 -17.65
N THR A 66 0.63 1.03 -17.87
CA THR A 66 -0.84 1.00 -17.81
C THR A 66 -1.33 1.27 -16.38
N ALA A 67 -0.71 0.63 -15.37
CA ALA A 67 -1.04 0.89 -13.97
C ALA A 67 -0.86 2.36 -13.62
N ALA A 68 0.32 2.93 -13.87
CA ALA A 68 0.63 4.33 -13.59
C ALA A 68 -0.33 5.30 -14.31
N GLY A 69 -0.65 5.01 -15.58
CA GLY A 69 -1.62 5.82 -16.34
C GLY A 69 -3.03 5.78 -15.77
N LEU A 70 -3.46 4.64 -15.22
CA LEU A 70 -4.77 4.46 -14.60
C LEU A 70 -4.83 4.97 -13.15
N GLU A 71 -3.71 5.02 -12.44
CA GLU A 71 -3.62 5.55 -11.07
C GLU A 71 -4.03 7.03 -11.01
N ILE A 72 -3.64 7.84 -11.99
CA ILE A 72 -3.96 9.28 -12.02
C ILE A 72 -5.47 9.50 -11.99
N PRO A 73 -6.28 8.97 -12.93
CA PRO A 73 -7.73 9.10 -12.85
C PRO A 73 -8.33 8.45 -11.59
N ALA A 74 -7.77 7.33 -11.11
CA ALA A 74 -8.23 6.71 -9.86
C ALA A 74 -8.03 7.63 -8.64
N MET A 75 -6.89 8.34 -8.54
CA MET A 75 -6.63 9.33 -7.49
C MET A 75 -7.61 10.51 -7.56
N ILE A 76 -7.87 11.03 -8.76
CA ILE A 76 -8.82 12.15 -8.97
C ILE A 76 -10.23 11.74 -8.54
N LEU A 77 -10.69 10.57 -8.98
CA LEU A 77 -11.98 10.02 -8.59
C LEU A 77 -12.07 9.77 -7.09
N ALA A 78 -11.00 9.23 -6.49
CA ALA A 78 -10.92 9.04 -5.04
C ALA A 78 -11.09 10.36 -4.28
N GLY A 79 -10.40 11.42 -4.70
CA GLY A 79 -10.53 12.76 -4.11
C GLY A 79 -11.94 13.34 -4.25
N TYR A 80 -12.64 13.05 -5.35
CA TYR A 80 -14.02 13.46 -5.55
C TYR A 80 -14.99 12.68 -4.65
N TYR A 81 -14.88 11.37 -4.64
CA TYR A 81 -15.82 10.50 -3.94
C TYR A 81 -15.58 10.39 -2.43
N VAL A 82 -14.38 10.72 -1.93
CA VAL A 82 -14.07 10.63 -0.49
C VAL A 82 -14.97 11.52 0.36
N LYS A 83 -15.38 12.66 -0.16
CA LYS A 83 -16.32 13.58 0.51
C LYS A 83 -17.71 12.97 0.73
N ARG A 84 -18.13 12.07 -0.17
CA ARG A 84 -19.44 11.41 -0.13
C ARG A 84 -19.45 10.12 0.66
N TYR A 85 -18.39 9.31 0.52
CA TYR A 85 -18.36 7.93 1.08
C TYR A 85 -17.52 7.79 2.34
N GLY A 86 -16.69 8.80 2.65
CA GLY A 86 -15.75 8.75 3.77
C GLY A 86 -14.46 8.00 3.45
N LYS A 87 -13.40 8.30 4.21
CA LYS A 87 -12.05 7.76 3.96
C LYS A 87 -11.96 6.26 4.24
N ARG A 88 -12.57 5.79 5.32
CA ARG A 88 -12.60 4.36 5.68
C ARG A 88 -13.19 3.50 4.57
N ARG A 89 -14.38 3.84 4.07
CA ARG A 89 -15.03 3.05 3.00
C ARG A 89 -14.20 3.04 1.74
N MET A 90 -13.65 4.18 1.35
CA MET A 90 -12.78 4.27 0.17
C MET A 90 -11.52 3.42 0.33
N MET A 91 -10.88 3.44 1.50
CA MET A 91 -9.71 2.60 1.78
C MET A 91 -10.05 1.10 1.80
N VAL A 92 -11.20 0.71 2.36
CA VAL A 92 -11.66 -0.69 2.31
C VAL A 92 -11.89 -1.14 0.87
N ILE A 93 -12.52 -0.31 0.02
CA ILE A 93 -12.70 -0.58 -1.42
C ILE A 93 -11.34 -0.72 -2.11
N ALA A 94 -10.39 0.16 -1.81
CA ALA A 94 -9.04 0.10 -2.36
C ALA A 94 -8.36 -1.23 -2.03
N VAL A 95 -8.33 -1.61 -0.76
CA VAL A 95 -7.66 -2.85 -0.36
C VAL A 95 -8.38 -4.09 -0.87
N ALA A 96 -9.72 -4.05 -0.95
CA ALA A 96 -10.48 -5.13 -1.59
C ALA A 96 -10.12 -5.27 -3.08
N ALA A 97 -9.96 -4.15 -3.81
CA ALA A 97 -9.46 -4.17 -5.18
C ALA A 97 -8.03 -4.77 -5.24
N GLY A 98 -7.16 -4.43 -4.28
CA GLY A 98 -5.83 -5.04 -4.15
C GLY A 98 -5.89 -6.55 -3.94
N VAL A 99 -6.78 -7.05 -3.07
CA VAL A 99 -7.00 -8.49 -2.88
C VAL A 99 -7.44 -9.16 -4.18
N LEU A 100 -8.38 -8.55 -4.90
CA LEU A 100 -8.84 -9.07 -6.21
C LEU A 100 -7.71 -9.07 -7.23
N PHE A 101 -6.89 -8.03 -7.26
CA PHE A 101 -5.72 -7.92 -8.12
C PHE A 101 -4.73 -9.06 -7.88
N TYR A 102 -4.25 -9.21 -6.64
CA TYR A 102 -3.23 -10.21 -6.29
C TYR A 102 -3.75 -11.64 -6.42
N THR A 103 -5.00 -11.90 -6.06
CA THR A 103 -5.64 -13.21 -6.29
C THR A 103 -5.80 -13.47 -7.79
N GLY A 104 -6.16 -12.44 -8.56
CA GLY A 104 -6.27 -12.53 -10.02
C GLY A 104 -4.94 -12.89 -10.68
N LEU A 105 -3.80 -12.37 -10.19
CA LEU A 105 -2.47 -12.74 -10.69
C LEU A 105 -2.13 -14.22 -10.46
N ILE A 106 -2.64 -14.82 -9.39
CA ILE A 106 -2.47 -16.25 -9.12
C ILE A 106 -3.31 -17.12 -10.09
N LEU A 107 -4.50 -16.64 -10.44
CA LEU A 107 -5.46 -17.43 -11.21
C LEU A 107 -5.33 -17.26 -12.74
N PHE A 108 -4.88 -16.09 -13.20
CA PHE A 108 -4.91 -15.71 -14.61
C PHE A 108 -3.55 -15.25 -15.11
N HIS A 109 -2.98 -15.96 -16.08
CA HIS A 109 -1.63 -15.70 -16.61
C HIS A 109 -1.63 -15.24 -18.07
N SER A 110 -2.80 -15.10 -18.71
CA SER A 110 -2.87 -14.61 -20.08
C SER A 110 -2.56 -13.11 -20.14
N ARG A 111 -1.91 -12.67 -21.23
CA ARG A 111 -1.54 -11.27 -21.44
C ARG A 111 -2.74 -10.32 -21.26
N LEU A 112 -3.91 -10.68 -21.80
CA LEU A 112 -5.11 -9.86 -21.70
C LEU A 112 -5.60 -9.76 -20.24
N ALA A 113 -5.59 -10.88 -19.51
CA ALA A 113 -5.99 -10.90 -18.11
C ALA A 113 -5.05 -10.04 -17.24
N LEU A 114 -3.73 -10.15 -17.43
CA LEU A 114 -2.76 -9.34 -16.71
C LEU A 114 -2.95 -7.84 -16.95
N MET A 115 -3.27 -7.45 -18.21
CA MET A 115 -3.58 -6.05 -18.54
C MET A 115 -4.89 -5.58 -17.88
N THR A 116 -5.95 -6.40 -17.91
CA THR A 116 -7.24 -6.07 -17.29
C THR A 116 -7.13 -5.95 -15.78
N LEU A 117 -6.33 -6.78 -15.15
CA LEU A 117 -6.08 -6.74 -13.70
C LEU A 117 -5.44 -5.41 -13.26
N GLN A 118 -4.74 -4.68 -14.15
CA GLN A 118 -4.17 -3.37 -13.81
C GLN A 118 -5.24 -2.33 -13.42
N LEU A 119 -6.51 -2.52 -13.81
CA LEU A 119 -7.62 -1.67 -13.33
C LEU A 119 -7.78 -1.79 -11.80
N PHE A 120 -7.73 -3.00 -11.27
CA PHE A 120 -7.82 -3.22 -9.81
C PHE A 120 -6.59 -2.72 -9.09
N ASN A 121 -5.40 -2.88 -9.68
CA ASN A 121 -4.16 -2.33 -9.15
C ASN A 121 -4.20 -0.80 -9.06
N ALA A 122 -4.65 -0.14 -10.13
CA ALA A 122 -4.77 1.31 -10.18
C ALA A 122 -5.78 1.85 -9.16
N VAL A 123 -6.92 1.18 -8.98
CA VAL A 123 -7.90 1.53 -7.94
C VAL A 123 -7.26 1.37 -6.55
N PHE A 124 -6.55 0.25 -6.31
CA PHE A 124 -5.86 0.00 -5.05
C PHE A 124 -4.87 1.10 -4.72
N ILE A 125 -3.86 1.31 -5.55
CA ILE A 125 -2.78 2.27 -5.27
C ILE A 125 -3.26 3.71 -5.41
N GLY A 126 -4.08 4.03 -6.39
CA GLY A 126 -4.59 5.39 -6.57
C GLY A 126 -5.38 5.90 -5.36
N ILE A 127 -6.18 5.05 -4.73
CA ILE A 127 -6.91 5.42 -3.51
C ILE A 127 -5.97 5.45 -2.31
N VAL A 128 -5.11 4.43 -2.12
CA VAL A 128 -4.19 4.37 -0.97
C VAL A 128 -3.24 5.57 -0.96
N ALA A 129 -2.65 5.90 -2.10
CA ALA A 129 -1.76 7.05 -2.22
C ALA A 129 -2.50 8.39 -2.08
N GLY A 130 -3.70 8.50 -2.66
CA GLY A 130 -4.48 9.73 -2.66
C GLY A 130 -5.15 10.06 -1.32
N ILE A 131 -5.57 9.06 -0.57
CA ILE A 131 -6.39 9.24 0.65
C ILE A 131 -5.65 8.84 1.92
N GLY A 132 -4.65 7.95 1.84
CA GLY A 132 -3.99 7.39 3.02
C GLY A 132 -3.48 8.46 3.97
N MET A 133 -2.71 9.44 3.48
CA MET A 133 -2.20 10.54 4.31
C MET A 133 -3.32 11.35 4.98
N LEU A 134 -4.40 11.63 4.24
CA LEU A 134 -5.54 12.39 4.76
C LEU A 134 -6.26 11.63 5.88
N TRP A 135 -6.27 10.30 5.83
CA TRP A 135 -6.88 9.51 6.90
C TRP A 135 -6.04 9.51 8.18
N PHE A 136 -4.70 9.47 8.07
CA PHE A 136 -3.83 9.69 9.21
C PHE A 136 -4.04 11.08 9.84
N GLN A 137 -4.22 12.12 9.01
CA GLN A 137 -4.45 13.47 9.51
C GLN A 137 -5.78 13.60 10.26
N ASP A 138 -6.84 12.92 9.83
CA ASP A 138 -8.11 12.90 10.54
C ASP A 138 -8.01 12.21 11.90
N LEU A 139 -7.27 11.09 11.98
CA LEU A 139 -7.04 10.38 13.23
C LEU A 139 -6.13 11.15 14.20
N MET A 140 -5.44 12.18 13.73
CA MET A 140 -4.50 12.99 14.52
C MET A 140 -4.80 14.49 14.37
N PRO A 141 -5.98 14.97 14.81
CA PRO A 141 -6.36 16.38 14.65
C PRO A 141 -5.37 17.31 15.37
N GLY A 142 -4.98 18.40 14.70
CA GLY A 142 -3.98 19.34 15.19
C GLY A 142 -2.52 18.88 15.11
N ARG A 143 -2.27 17.69 14.55
CA ARG A 143 -0.92 17.08 14.46
C ARG A 143 -0.58 16.67 13.03
N ALA A 144 -0.88 17.51 12.07
CA ALA A 144 -0.74 17.18 10.63
C ALA A 144 0.70 16.76 10.25
N GLY A 145 1.73 17.38 10.82
CA GLY A 145 3.12 17.01 10.59
C GLY A 145 3.44 15.59 11.08
N ALA A 146 3.02 15.23 12.29
CA ALA A 146 3.21 13.88 12.82
C ALA A 146 2.41 12.82 12.02
N ALA A 147 1.20 13.14 11.60
CA ALA A 147 0.38 12.27 10.75
C ALA A 147 1.05 11.99 9.40
N THR A 148 1.59 13.02 8.75
CA THR A 148 2.35 12.90 7.49
C THR A 148 3.60 12.04 7.69
N THR A 149 4.33 12.26 8.79
CA THR A 149 5.53 11.46 9.13
C THR A 149 5.17 9.99 9.33
N LEU A 150 4.08 9.67 10.04
CA LEU A 150 3.64 8.29 10.22
C LEU A 150 3.25 7.64 8.89
N PHE A 151 2.53 8.35 8.03
CA PHE A 151 2.20 7.84 6.69
C PHE A 151 3.46 7.55 5.87
N THR A 152 4.42 8.49 5.81
CA THR A 152 5.69 8.31 5.10
C THR A 152 6.52 7.18 5.68
N ASN A 153 6.57 7.05 7.01
CA ASN A 153 7.26 5.94 7.67
C ASN A 153 6.60 4.59 7.36
N SER A 154 5.27 4.54 7.22
CA SER A 154 4.58 3.30 6.81
C SER A 154 4.98 2.87 5.39
N ILE A 155 5.16 3.83 4.46
CA ILE A 155 5.67 3.57 3.11
C ILE A 155 7.09 3.01 3.20
N SER A 156 8.01 3.71 3.88
CA SER A 156 9.42 3.32 3.98
C SER A 156 9.58 1.94 4.64
N THR A 157 8.84 1.69 5.72
CA THR A 157 8.82 0.38 6.39
C THR A 157 8.31 -0.71 5.45
N GLY A 158 7.24 -0.43 4.70
CA GLY A 158 6.68 -1.34 3.72
C GLY A 158 7.67 -1.69 2.60
N VAL A 159 8.39 -0.71 2.07
CA VAL A 159 9.43 -0.92 1.04
C VAL A 159 10.57 -1.80 1.56
N ILE A 160 11.06 -1.55 2.78
CA ILE A 160 12.13 -2.36 3.40
C ILE A 160 11.66 -3.80 3.59
N LEU A 161 10.49 -4.00 4.19
CA LEU A 161 9.92 -5.33 4.40
C LEU A 161 9.70 -6.07 3.07
N ALA A 162 9.22 -5.37 2.05
CA ALA A 162 8.99 -5.96 0.73
C ALA A 162 10.26 -6.55 0.13
N GLY A 163 11.38 -5.80 0.15
CA GLY A 163 12.64 -6.28 -0.40
C GLY A 163 13.15 -7.54 0.30
N VAL A 164 13.08 -7.57 1.64
CA VAL A 164 13.51 -8.72 2.44
C VAL A 164 12.61 -9.93 2.20
N ILE A 165 11.29 -9.75 2.29
CA ILE A 165 10.32 -10.85 2.16
C ILE A 165 10.32 -11.40 0.74
N GLN A 166 10.24 -10.52 -0.28
CA GLN A 166 10.24 -10.93 -1.68
C GLN A 166 11.52 -11.70 -2.03
N GLY A 167 12.70 -11.17 -1.65
CA GLY A 167 13.97 -11.83 -1.95
C GLY A 167 14.09 -13.19 -1.31
N ALA A 168 13.73 -13.34 -0.03
CA ALA A 168 13.77 -14.61 0.68
C ALA A 168 12.81 -15.64 0.07
N ILE A 169 11.60 -15.24 -0.31
CA ILE A 169 10.60 -16.14 -0.89
C ILE A 169 10.98 -16.54 -2.30
N ALA A 170 11.32 -15.58 -3.17
CA ALA A 170 11.69 -15.86 -4.54
C ALA A 170 12.91 -16.79 -4.64
N GLN A 171 13.90 -16.61 -3.77
CA GLN A 171 15.08 -17.48 -3.73
C GLN A 171 14.76 -18.90 -3.25
N SER A 172 13.81 -19.08 -2.34
CA SER A 172 13.51 -20.37 -1.71
C SER A 172 12.44 -21.16 -2.45
N TRP A 173 11.43 -20.50 -3.02
CA TRP A 173 10.23 -21.14 -3.60
C TRP A 173 9.85 -20.62 -4.97
N GLY A 174 10.65 -19.74 -5.60
CA GLY A 174 10.38 -19.15 -6.90
C GLY A 174 9.47 -17.91 -6.86
N HIS A 175 9.38 -17.24 -8.01
CA HIS A 175 8.64 -15.97 -8.12
C HIS A 175 7.13 -16.14 -7.96
N PHE A 176 6.56 -17.25 -8.42
CA PHE A 176 5.12 -17.50 -8.27
C PHE A 176 4.68 -17.59 -6.80
N ALA A 177 5.54 -18.11 -5.91
CA ALA A 177 5.24 -18.19 -4.48
C ALA A 177 5.09 -16.81 -3.82
N VAL A 178 5.74 -15.78 -4.37
CA VAL A 178 5.65 -14.40 -3.88
C VAL A 178 4.20 -13.90 -3.95
N TYR A 179 3.45 -14.22 -5.03
CA TYR A 179 2.06 -13.77 -5.19
C TYR A 179 1.10 -14.39 -4.18
N TRP A 180 1.34 -15.63 -3.75
CA TRP A 180 0.57 -16.24 -2.67
C TRP A 180 0.75 -15.50 -1.35
N ILE A 181 1.98 -15.11 -1.04
CA ILE A 181 2.28 -14.35 0.17
C ILE A 181 1.68 -12.94 0.10
N ILE A 182 1.80 -12.27 -1.06
CA ILE A 182 1.16 -10.96 -1.26
C ILE A 182 -0.36 -11.05 -1.08
N ALA A 183 -1.01 -12.09 -1.63
CA ALA A 183 -2.46 -12.29 -1.49
C ALA A 183 -2.84 -12.45 -0.01
N VAL A 184 -2.11 -13.26 0.76
CA VAL A 184 -2.35 -13.41 2.21
C VAL A 184 -2.16 -12.09 2.96
N ILE A 185 -1.06 -11.37 2.70
CA ILE A 185 -0.79 -10.07 3.34
C ILE A 185 -1.90 -9.07 2.99
N SER A 186 -2.38 -9.04 1.75
CA SER A 186 -3.44 -8.14 1.32
C SER A 186 -4.78 -8.41 2.01
N VAL A 187 -5.12 -9.67 2.28
CA VAL A 187 -6.31 -10.06 3.07
C VAL A 187 -6.16 -9.58 4.52
N VAL A 188 -4.98 -9.74 5.13
CA VAL A 188 -4.72 -9.23 6.48
C VAL A 188 -4.84 -7.70 6.51
N ALA A 189 -4.28 -7.01 5.51
CA ALA A 189 -4.40 -5.56 5.37
C ALA A 189 -5.87 -5.12 5.24
N LEU A 190 -6.69 -5.85 4.48
CA LEU A 190 -8.12 -5.59 4.34
C LEU A 190 -8.84 -5.69 5.69
N PHE A 191 -8.56 -6.75 6.44
CA PHE A 191 -9.16 -6.97 7.75
C PHE A 191 -8.80 -5.87 8.76
N LEU A 192 -7.52 -5.46 8.80
CA LEU A 192 -7.07 -4.36 9.66
C LEU A 192 -7.71 -3.04 9.25
N THR A 193 -7.73 -2.73 7.94
CA THR A 193 -8.34 -1.50 7.41
C THR A 193 -9.83 -1.41 7.77
N ALA A 194 -10.55 -2.53 7.68
CA ALA A 194 -11.96 -2.57 8.03
C ALA A 194 -12.23 -2.38 9.53
N LYS A 195 -11.24 -2.64 10.39
CA LYS A 195 -11.35 -2.44 11.85
C LYS A 195 -11.02 -1.03 12.31
N VAL A 196 -10.29 -0.24 11.53
CA VAL A 196 -10.01 1.17 11.85
C VAL A 196 -11.33 1.94 11.89
N LYS A 197 -11.60 2.64 12.97
CA LYS A 197 -12.83 3.42 13.14
C LYS A 197 -12.68 4.78 12.44
N ASP A 198 -13.74 5.24 11.77
CA ASP A 198 -13.89 6.64 11.39
C ASP A 198 -14.16 7.47 12.66
N ILE A 199 -13.61 8.70 12.68
CA ILE A 199 -13.89 9.71 13.71
C ILE A 199 -14.96 10.64 13.16
#